data_63d4c7222670c9088cba5b82aa29b678
#
_entry.id   63d4c7222670c9088cba5b82aa29b678
#
_cell.length_a   1.000
_cell.length_b   1.000
_cell.length_c   1.000
_cell.angle_alpha   90.00
_cell.angle_beta   90.00
_cell.angle_gamma   90.00
#
_symmetry.space_group_name_H-M   'P 1'
#
loop_
_entity.id
_entity.type
_entity.pdbx_description
1 polymer ?
#
loop_
_entity_poly.entity_id
_entity_poly.type
_entity_poly.pdbx_seq_one_letter_code
_entity_poly.pdbx_strand_id
1 'polypeptide(L)'
;VIRTVRAMVRNAVFDRVPGLLRRGPATARRVALTFDDGPDHMTRQYLDRLDDLGVPATFFVIGEYAEAHPDLMNDYLRRGHQIASHGYDHTRFTKLDRRALLDQCSRTEQALGGQMSGTPWVRPPHGAIDATSLVSLLLARYTVALWTLDSCDYDDHDPASLAARCSPSKVSPGEVLLFHEGQPWTLDALPRIVTGLKAAGYECVTMLDLFAT
;
A
#
# COMPACT_ATOMS: atom_id res chain seq x y z
N VAL A 1 11.54 1.16 25.28
CA VAL A 1 12.74 0.39 24.87
C VAL A 1 12.34 -1.01 24.41
N ILE A 2 11.61 -1.81 25.22
CA ILE A 2 11.25 -3.22 24.85
C ILE A 2 10.35 -3.29 23.60
N ARG A 3 9.35 -2.39 23.44
CA ARG A 3 8.51 -2.32 22.25
C ARG A 3 9.32 -2.00 20.99
N THR A 4 10.28 -1.09 21.09
CA THR A 4 11.15 -0.68 19.98
C THR A 4 12.06 -1.83 19.54
N VAL A 5 12.68 -2.55 20.48
CA VAL A 5 13.53 -3.71 20.18
C VAL A 5 12.72 -4.85 19.52
N ARG A 6 11.52 -5.16 20.03
CA ARG A 6 10.63 -6.17 19.40
C ARG A 6 10.25 -5.80 17.97
N ALA A 7 9.95 -4.52 17.72
CA ALA A 7 9.65 -4.04 16.39
C ALA A 7 10.86 -4.15 15.45
N MET A 8 12.05 -3.79 15.91
CA MET A 8 13.29 -3.91 15.13
C MET A 8 13.61 -5.37 14.77
N VAL A 9 13.50 -6.30 15.73
CA VAL A 9 13.73 -7.73 15.49
C VAL A 9 12.68 -8.29 14.50
N ARG A 10 11.41 -7.98 14.69
CA ARG A 10 10.34 -8.38 13.76
C ARG A 10 10.62 -7.85 12.36
N ASN A 11 11.00 -6.60 12.23
CA ASN A 11 11.27 -5.97 10.94
C ASN A 11 12.48 -6.63 10.26
N ALA A 12 13.56 -6.91 10.97
CA ALA A 12 14.74 -7.59 10.44
C ALA A 12 14.45 -9.04 9.99
N VAL A 13 13.49 -9.71 10.62
CA VAL A 13 12.99 -11.02 10.18
C VAL A 13 12.15 -10.88 8.93
N PHE A 14 11.21 -9.96 8.92
CA PHE A 14 10.31 -9.72 7.78
C PHE A 14 11.08 -9.36 6.50
N ASP A 15 12.12 -8.54 6.61
CA ASP A 15 12.96 -8.15 5.46
C ASP A 15 13.72 -9.33 4.82
N ARG A 16 13.73 -10.52 5.44
CA ARG A 16 14.37 -11.74 4.95
C ARG A 16 13.39 -12.82 4.49
N VAL A 17 12.09 -12.61 4.63
CA VAL A 17 11.08 -13.58 4.20
C VAL A 17 10.79 -13.39 2.71
N PRO A 18 11.14 -14.35 1.84
CA PRO A 18 10.81 -14.27 0.42
C PRO A 18 9.29 -14.15 0.23
N GLY A 19 8.86 -13.22 -0.61
CA GLY A 19 7.44 -12.96 -0.88
C GLY A 19 6.75 -12.07 0.16
N LEU A 20 7.47 -11.56 1.18
CA LEU A 20 7.01 -10.48 2.05
C LEU A 20 7.83 -9.23 1.76
N LEU A 21 7.18 -8.20 1.25
CA LEU A 21 7.81 -6.97 0.77
C LEU A 21 7.34 -5.77 1.60
N ARG A 22 8.29 -5.03 2.15
CA ARG A 22 8.00 -3.83 2.94
C ARG A 22 8.95 -2.67 2.67
N ARG A 23 10.13 -2.96 2.15
CA ARG A 23 11.15 -1.98 1.75
C ARG A 23 11.82 -2.44 0.46
N GLY A 24 11.84 -1.60 -0.55
CA GLY A 24 12.55 -1.83 -1.79
C GLY A 24 14.06 -1.65 -1.65
N PRO A 25 14.81 -1.93 -2.74
CA PRO A 25 16.24 -1.71 -2.79
C PRO A 25 16.61 -0.25 -2.52
N ALA A 26 17.70 -0.03 -1.76
CA ALA A 26 18.23 1.30 -1.48
C ALA A 26 19.23 1.79 -2.56
N THR A 27 19.32 1.08 -3.68
CA THR A 27 20.28 1.36 -4.78
C THR A 27 19.93 2.60 -5.60
N ALA A 28 18.65 2.99 -5.58
CA ALA A 28 18.14 4.20 -6.24
C ALA A 28 17.28 5.00 -5.27
N ARG A 29 17.18 6.32 -5.47
CA ARG A 29 16.29 7.18 -4.67
C ARG A 29 14.85 7.05 -5.13
N ARG A 30 14.29 5.85 -4.95
CA ARG A 30 12.90 5.51 -5.27
C ARG A 30 12.10 5.27 -4.00
N VAL A 31 10.83 5.63 -4.04
CA VAL A 31 9.84 5.38 -2.97
C VAL A 31 8.51 5.01 -3.59
N ALA A 32 7.69 4.24 -2.88
CA ALA A 32 6.33 3.96 -3.30
C ALA A 32 5.32 4.69 -2.38
N LEU A 33 4.41 5.45 -2.99
CA LEU A 33 3.22 5.95 -2.32
C LEU A 33 2.15 4.85 -2.41
N THR A 34 1.58 4.47 -1.29
CA THR A 34 0.56 3.41 -1.25
C THR A 34 -0.67 3.88 -0.49
N PHE A 35 -1.85 3.55 -1.00
CA PHE A 35 -3.14 3.94 -0.44
C PHE A 35 -3.97 2.69 -0.16
N ASP A 36 -4.51 2.57 1.04
CA ASP A 36 -5.38 1.49 1.47
C ASP A 36 -6.85 1.92 1.48
N ASP A 37 -7.77 0.99 1.63
CA ASP A 37 -9.21 1.14 1.90
C ASP A 37 -10.10 1.63 0.76
N GLY A 38 -9.56 1.96 -0.42
CA GLY A 38 -10.36 2.32 -1.59
C GLY A 38 -11.05 1.12 -2.26
N PRO A 39 -11.82 1.39 -3.33
CA PRO A 39 -12.23 2.70 -3.82
C PRO A 39 -13.36 3.32 -2.99
N ASP A 40 -13.44 4.64 -2.96
CA ASP A 40 -14.51 5.37 -2.32
C ASP A 40 -14.96 6.61 -3.13
N HIS A 41 -15.76 7.48 -2.50
CA HIS A 41 -16.28 8.71 -3.14
C HIS A 41 -15.20 9.76 -3.44
N MET A 42 -14.00 9.66 -2.86
CA MET A 42 -12.85 10.54 -3.11
C MET A 42 -11.85 9.97 -4.10
N THR A 43 -11.96 8.71 -4.50
CA THR A 43 -11.00 8.02 -5.37
C THR A 43 -10.60 8.85 -6.59
N ARG A 44 -11.58 9.43 -7.33
CA ARG A 44 -11.27 10.24 -8.51
C ARG A 44 -10.47 11.49 -8.17
N GLN A 45 -10.70 12.10 -7.00
CA GLN A 45 -9.95 13.28 -6.54
C GLN A 45 -8.49 12.90 -6.23
N TYR A 46 -8.24 11.70 -5.66
CA TYR A 46 -6.90 11.18 -5.47
C TYR A 46 -6.19 10.94 -6.80
N LEU A 47 -6.87 10.31 -7.76
CA LEU A 47 -6.33 10.06 -9.08
C LEU A 47 -5.99 11.36 -9.82
N ASP A 48 -6.89 12.35 -9.82
CA ASP A 48 -6.65 13.66 -10.42
C ASP A 48 -5.47 14.36 -9.75
N ARG A 49 -5.36 14.29 -8.43
CA ARG A 49 -4.23 14.87 -7.68
C ARG A 49 -2.90 14.22 -8.02
N LEU A 50 -2.85 12.90 -8.16
CA LEU A 50 -1.64 12.17 -8.53
C LEU A 50 -1.24 12.43 -9.98
N ASP A 51 -2.21 12.57 -10.89
CA ASP A 51 -1.99 13.01 -12.28
C ASP A 51 -1.37 14.41 -12.33
N ASP A 52 -1.95 15.37 -11.60
CA ASP A 52 -1.42 16.75 -11.50
C ASP A 52 0.02 16.78 -10.97
N LEU A 53 0.33 15.89 -10.05
CA LEU A 53 1.66 15.74 -9.47
C LEU A 53 2.60 14.92 -10.37
N GLY A 54 2.10 14.24 -11.39
CA GLY A 54 2.85 13.39 -12.32
C GLY A 54 3.56 12.25 -11.59
N VAL A 55 2.84 11.50 -10.74
CA VAL A 55 3.38 10.36 -9.99
C VAL A 55 2.41 9.18 -9.98
N PRO A 56 2.89 7.96 -10.25
CA PRO A 56 2.12 6.76 -10.03
C PRO A 56 2.07 6.40 -8.55
N ALA A 57 1.11 5.53 -8.18
CA ALA A 57 0.96 5.01 -6.84
C ALA A 57 0.46 3.56 -6.87
N THR A 58 0.42 2.90 -5.70
CA THR A 58 -0.19 1.58 -5.55
C THR A 58 -1.38 1.68 -4.62
N PHE A 59 -2.50 1.13 -5.05
CA PHE A 59 -3.76 1.11 -4.30
C PHE A 59 -4.08 -0.31 -3.86
N PHE A 60 -4.21 -0.51 -2.55
CA PHE A 60 -4.68 -1.75 -1.95
C PHE A 60 -6.18 -1.63 -1.69
N VAL A 61 -6.97 -2.21 -2.58
CA VAL A 61 -8.41 -2.00 -2.62
C VAL A 61 -9.16 -3.09 -1.86
N ILE A 62 -10.26 -2.72 -1.22
CA ILE A 62 -11.20 -3.63 -0.57
C ILE A 62 -12.09 -4.26 -1.65
N GLY A 63 -12.16 -5.58 -1.68
CA GLY A 63 -12.81 -6.33 -2.75
C GLY A 63 -14.29 -6.00 -2.94
N GLU A 64 -15.06 -5.86 -1.88
CA GLU A 64 -16.49 -5.49 -1.96
C GLU A 64 -16.72 -4.10 -2.56
N TYR A 65 -15.79 -3.15 -2.34
CA TYR A 65 -15.87 -1.83 -2.95
C TYR A 65 -15.43 -1.87 -4.42
N ALA A 66 -14.41 -2.67 -4.74
CA ALA A 66 -13.98 -2.89 -6.12
C ALA A 66 -15.10 -3.55 -6.96
N GLU A 67 -15.81 -4.54 -6.40
CA GLU A 67 -16.96 -5.20 -7.05
C GLU A 67 -18.12 -4.22 -7.31
N ALA A 68 -18.36 -3.29 -6.39
CA ALA A 68 -19.37 -2.25 -6.52
C ALA A 68 -19.02 -1.15 -7.54
N HIS A 69 -17.71 -0.94 -7.82
CA HIS A 69 -17.20 0.15 -8.64
C HIS A 69 -16.17 -0.31 -9.69
N PRO A 70 -16.55 -1.21 -10.63
CA PRO A 70 -15.61 -1.77 -11.61
C PRO A 70 -15.05 -0.72 -12.59
N ASP A 71 -15.74 0.39 -12.78
CA ASP A 71 -15.27 1.54 -13.57
C ASP A 71 -14.04 2.21 -12.94
N LEU A 72 -13.99 2.32 -11.61
CA LEU A 72 -12.84 2.88 -10.90
C LEU A 72 -11.60 1.99 -11.02
N MET A 73 -11.75 0.66 -11.08
CA MET A 73 -10.62 -0.25 -11.31
C MET A 73 -9.92 0.06 -12.64
N ASN A 74 -10.70 0.32 -13.70
CA ASN A 74 -10.15 0.76 -14.97
C ASN A 74 -9.51 2.15 -14.90
N ASP A 75 -10.04 3.06 -14.08
CA ASP A 75 -9.50 4.41 -13.92
C ASP A 75 -8.10 4.38 -13.28
N TYR A 76 -7.89 3.61 -12.21
CA TYR A 76 -6.56 3.41 -11.60
C TYR A 76 -5.53 2.97 -12.64
N LEU A 77 -5.84 1.92 -13.40
CA LEU A 77 -4.90 1.32 -14.36
C LEU A 77 -4.60 2.23 -15.55
N ARG A 78 -5.62 2.89 -16.11
CA ARG A 78 -5.44 3.80 -17.26
C ARG A 78 -4.55 5.00 -16.93
N ARG A 79 -4.50 5.40 -15.66
CA ARG A 79 -3.67 6.48 -15.15
C ARG A 79 -2.29 6.00 -14.66
N GLY A 80 -1.94 4.73 -14.91
CA GLY A 80 -0.62 4.17 -14.60
C GLY A 80 -0.41 3.77 -13.14
N HIS A 81 -1.48 3.64 -12.37
CA HIS A 81 -1.39 3.15 -11.01
C HIS A 81 -1.44 1.62 -10.95
N GLN A 82 -0.87 1.05 -9.89
CA GLN A 82 -1.00 -0.37 -9.56
C GLN A 82 -2.19 -0.57 -8.63
N ILE A 83 -2.98 -1.62 -8.88
CA ILE A 83 -4.00 -2.09 -7.94
C ILE A 83 -3.60 -3.44 -7.35
N ALA A 84 -3.96 -3.67 -6.08
CA ALA A 84 -3.65 -4.87 -5.32
C ALA A 84 -4.75 -5.14 -4.28
N SER A 85 -4.76 -6.32 -3.69
CA SER A 85 -5.79 -6.73 -2.72
C SER A 85 -5.55 -6.17 -1.32
N HIS A 86 -6.63 -5.65 -0.68
CA HIS A 86 -6.69 -5.35 0.75
C HIS A 86 -7.66 -6.26 1.51
N GLY A 87 -7.85 -7.50 1.04
CA GLY A 87 -8.92 -8.37 1.49
C GLY A 87 -10.26 -8.01 0.86
N TYR A 88 -11.29 -8.83 1.11
CA TYR A 88 -12.59 -8.61 0.48
C TYR A 88 -13.49 -7.66 1.29
N ASP A 89 -13.57 -7.86 2.63
CA ASP A 89 -14.45 -7.14 3.56
C ASP A 89 -13.69 -6.43 4.70
N HIS A 90 -12.39 -6.22 4.52
CA HIS A 90 -11.48 -5.60 5.48
C HIS A 90 -11.34 -6.35 6.83
N THR A 91 -11.71 -7.63 6.89
CA THR A 91 -11.52 -8.46 8.08
C THR A 91 -10.04 -8.75 8.34
N ARG A 92 -9.58 -8.56 9.58
CA ARG A 92 -8.19 -8.89 9.99
C ARG A 92 -7.84 -10.34 9.67
N PHE A 93 -6.80 -10.60 8.92
CA PHE A 93 -6.38 -11.94 8.51
C PHE A 93 -6.03 -12.86 9.68
N THR A 94 -5.58 -12.28 10.80
CA THR A 94 -5.31 -13.02 12.04
C THR A 94 -6.57 -13.56 12.75
N LYS A 95 -7.77 -13.18 12.29
CA LYS A 95 -9.05 -13.71 12.79
C LYS A 95 -9.65 -14.79 11.90
N LEU A 96 -9.01 -15.07 10.76
CA LEU A 96 -9.51 -16.00 9.76
C LEU A 96 -8.74 -17.32 9.83
N ASP A 97 -9.43 -18.42 9.60
CA ASP A 97 -8.75 -19.66 9.27
C ASP A 97 -8.20 -19.59 7.84
N ARG A 98 -7.38 -20.58 7.47
CA ARG A 98 -6.73 -20.60 6.15
C ARG A 98 -7.74 -20.56 5.00
N ARG A 99 -8.89 -21.25 5.13
CA ARG A 99 -9.90 -21.31 4.07
C ARG A 99 -10.55 -19.95 3.86
N ALA A 100 -11.00 -19.34 4.95
CA ALA A 100 -11.63 -18.02 4.93
C ALA A 100 -10.64 -16.95 4.45
N LEU A 101 -9.36 -17.01 4.86
CA LEU A 101 -8.32 -16.10 4.38
C LEU A 101 -8.13 -16.17 2.86
N LEU A 102 -8.00 -17.38 2.30
CA LEU A 102 -7.81 -17.54 0.86
C LEU A 102 -9.08 -17.20 0.07
N ASP A 103 -10.27 -17.41 0.64
CA ASP A 103 -11.53 -16.96 0.07
C ASP A 103 -11.57 -15.43 -0.05
N GLN A 104 -11.19 -14.69 0.99
CA GLN A 104 -11.06 -13.23 0.97
C GLN A 104 -10.17 -12.76 -0.20
N CYS A 105 -9.00 -13.37 -0.34
CA CYS A 105 -8.07 -13.01 -1.41
C CYS A 105 -8.65 -13.34 -2.80
N SER A 106 -9.18 -14.54 -3.00
CA SER A 106 -9.74 -15.00 -4.27
C SER A 106 -10.95 -14.16 -4.72
N ARG A 107 -11.84 -13.80 -3.78
CA ARG A 107 -12.98 -12.93 -4.08
C ARG A 107 -12.52 -11.53 -4.52
N THR A 108 -11.50 -10.98 -3.87
CA THR A 108 -10.92 -9.69 -4.28
C THR A 108 -10.31 -9.79 -5.69
N GLU A 109 -9.57 -10.86 -5.99
CA GLU A 109 -9.03 -11.07 -7.35
C GLU A 109 -10.11 -11.12 -8.42
N GLN A 110 -11.24 -11.79 -8.12
CA GLN A 110 -12.40 -11.82 -9.02
C GLN A 110 -13.00 -10.43 -9.22
N ALA A 111 -13.16 -9.65 -8.14
CA ALA A 111 -13.63 -8.27 -8.20
C ALA A 111 -12.69 -7.36 -9.02
N LEU A 112 -11.38 -7.63 -8.98
CA LEU A 112 -10.37 -6.94 -9.79
C LEU A 112 -10.34 -7.42 -11.26
N GLY A 113 -11.13 -8.43 -11.64
CA GLY A 113 -11.28 -8.87 -13.02
C GLY A 113 -10.01 -9.36 -13.70
N GLY A 114 -9.04 -9.90 -12.94
CA GLY A 114 -7.75 -10.35 -13.46
C GLY A 114 -6.79 -9.21 -13.83
N GLN A 115 -7.09 -8.00 -13.43
CA GLN A 115 -6.30 -6.79 -13.74
C GLN A 115 -5.01 -6.65 -12.90
N MET A 116 -4.75 -7.59 -11.98
CA MET A 116 -3.48 -7.67 -11.28
C MET A 116 -2.42 -8.30 -12.18
N SER A 117 -1.34 -7.59 -12.44
CA SER A 117 -0.23 -8.08 -13.27
C SER A 117 0.67 -9.04 -12.50
N GLY A 118 0.90 -10.24 -13.03
CA GLY A 118 1.85 -11.21 -12.47
C GLY A 118 1.37 -11.89 -11.18
N THR A 119 2.27 -12.13 -10.24
CA THR A 119 1.93 -12.70 -8.92
C THR A 119 1.01 -11.75 -8.17
N PRO A 120 -0.13 -12.23 -7.62
CA PRO A 120 -1.08 -11.36 -6.93
C PRO A 120 -0.47 -10.79 -5.64
N TRP A 121 -0.66 -9.49 -5.45
CA TRP A 121 -0.21 -8.76 -4.25
C TRP A 121 -1.37 -8.59 -3.28
N VAL A 122 -1.06 -8.75 -1.99
CA VAL A 122 -2.03 -8.54 -0.92
C VAL A 122 -1.40 -7.79 0.24
N ARG A 123 -2.09 -6.80 0.76
CA ARG A 123 -1.78 -6.16 2.04
C ARG A 123 -2.82 -6.60 3.05
N PRO A 124 -2.42 -7.21 4.18
CA PRO A 124 -3.36 -7.60 5.23
C PRO A 124 -4.04 -6.38 5.84
N PRO A 125 -5.39 -6.39 6.00
CA PRO A 125 -6.10 -5.32 6.71
C PRO A 125 -5.48 -5.00 8.06
N HIS A 126 -5.31 -3.70 8.35
CA HIS A 126 -4.64 -3.17 9.56
C HIS A 126 -3.18 -3.63 9.73
N GLY A 127 -2.52 -4.15 8.71
CA GLY A 127 -1.22 -4.81 8.84
C GLY A 127 -1.24 -6.05 9.73
N ALA A 128 -2.43 -6.62 9.98
CA ALA A 128 -2.63 -7.73 10.92
C ALA A 128 -2.25 -9.06 10.26
N ILE A 129 -1.02 -9.48 10.49
CA ILE A 129 -0.47 -10.75 9.98
C ILE A 129 0.25 -11.49 11.09
N ASP A 130 0.07 -12.81 11.14
CA ASP A 130 0.81 -13.75 11.99
C ASP A 130 1.48 -14.83 11.13
N ALA A 131 2.18 -15.77 11.78
CA ALA A 131 2.89 -16.83 11.07
C ALA A 131 1.95 -17.72 10.25
N THR A 132 0.75 -17.99 10.75
CA THR A 132 -0.23 -18.86 10.09
C THR A 132 -0.78 -18.22 8.83
N SER A 133 -1.22 -16.98 8.92
CA SER A 133 -1.75 -16.22 7.78
C SER A 133 -0.64 -15.94 6.75
N LEU A 134 0.57 -15.56 7.20
CA LEU A 134 1.71 -15.35 6.29
C LEU A 134 2.06 -16.61 5.50
N VAL A 135 2.26 -17.73 6.18
CA VAL A 135 2.58 -19.00 5.51
C VAL A 135 1.46 -19.44 4.56
N SER A 136 0.19 -19.25 4.93
CA SER A 136 -0.95 -19.56 4.08
C SER A 136 -0.94 -18.78 2.77
N LEU A 137 -0.65 -17.47 2.84
CA LEU A 137 -0.55 -16.59 1.67
C LEU A 137 0.63 -16.94 0.78
N LEU A 138 1.82 -17.14 1.36
CA LEU A 138 3.03 -17.50 0.60
C LEU A 138 2.91 -18.85 -0.11
N LEU A 139 2.32 -19.86 0.55
CA LEU A 139 2.04 -21.17 -0.07
C LEU A 139 1.01 -21.07 -1.21
N ALA A 140 0.08 -20.12 -1.12
CA ALA A 140 -0.87 -19.81 -2.18
C ALA A 140 -0.31 -18.86 -3.25
N ARG A 141 1.00 -18.55 -3.19
CA ARG A 141 1.74 -17.70 -4.16
C ARG A 141 1.32 -16.22 -4.15
N TYR A 142 0.83 -15.71 -3.04
CA TYR A 142 0.64 -14.28 -2.86
C TYR A 142 1.94 -13.60 -2.48
N THR A 143 2.17 -12.40 -3.03
CA THR A 143 3.16 -11.46 -2.50
C THR A 143 2.51 -10.62 -1.41
N VAL A 144 3.04 -10.70 -0.20
CA VAL A 144 2.53 -9.95 0.96
C VAL A 144 3.23 -8.60 1.02
N ALA A 145 2.46 -7.51 0.96
CA ALA A 145 2.96 -6.14 0.99
C ALA A 145 2.71 -5.48 2.35
N LEU A 146 3.75 -4.90 2.92
CA LEU A 146 3.65 -4.03 4.10
C LEU A 146 4.27 -2.67 3.77
N TRP A 147 4.52 -1.85 4.81
CA TRP A 147 5.10 -0.51 4.68
C TRP A 147 6.25 -0.30 5.66
N THR A 148 7.00 0.75 5.45
CA THR A 148 8.10 1.17 6.32
C THR A 148 7.86 2.52 6.98
N LEU A 149 7.12 3.41 6.33
CA LEU A 149 6.74 4.69 6.87
C LEU A 149 5.20 4.79 6.90
N ASP A 150 4.66 4.98 8.09
CA ASP A 150 3.25 5.18 8.34
C ASP A 150 2.97 6.69 8.43
N SER A 151 2.08 7.20 7.58
CA SER A 151 1.65 8.59 7.64
C SER A 151 0.82 8.89 8.89
N CYS A 152 0.17 7.87 9.46
CA CYS A 152 -0.83 7.96 10.53
C CYS A 152 -2.03 8.84 10.16
N ASP A 153 -2.38 8.94 8.90
CA ASP A 153 -3.49 9.78 8.40
C ASP A 153 -4.88 9.32 8.87
N TYR A 154 -4.99 8.09 9.34
CA TYR A 154 -6.18 7.55 10.00
C TYR A 154 -6.43 8.12 11.41
N ASP A 155 -5.44 8.77 12.02
CA ASP A 155 -5.47 9.31 13.39
C ASP A 155 -5.11 10.81 13.44
N ASP A 156 -4.18 11.24 12.59
CA ASP A 156 -3.71 12.63 12.49
C ASP A 156 -4.36 13.31 11.28
N HIS A 157 -5.24 14.27 11.54
CA HIS A 157 -6.04 14.96 10.53
C HIS A 157 -5.45 16.31 10.09
N ASP A 158 -4.21 16.62 10.47
CA ASP A 158 -3.52 17.84 10.05
C ASP A 158 -2.61 17.60 8.83
N PRO A 159 -2.94 18.19 7.65
CA PRO A 159 -2.11 18.05 6.46
C PRO A 159 -0.65 18.48 6.63
N ALA A 160 -0.40 19.48 7.50
CA ALA A 160 0.96 19.95 7.75
C ALA A 160 1.78 18.94 8.57
N SER A 161 1.14 18.30 9.55
CA SER A 161 1.73 17.22 10.35
C SER A 161 2.06 16.01 9.48
N LEU A 162 1.12 15.57 8.61
CA LEU A 162 1.34 14.48 7.66
C LEU A 162 2.53 14.78 6.73
N ALA A 163 2.57 15.99 6.17
CA ALA A 163 3.67 16.41 5.30
C ALA A 163 5.02 16.45 6.04
N ALA A 164 5.04 16.84 7.30
CA ALA A 164 6.25 16.83 8.13
C ALA A 164 6.74 15.39 8.41
N ARG A 165 5.82 14.45 8.66
CA ARG A 165 6.10 13.03 8.90
C ARG A 165 6.65 12.34 7.66
N CYS A 166 6.13 12.67 6.48
CA CYS A 166 6.56 12.16 5.18
C CYS A 166 7.59 13.06 4.47
N SER A 167 8.25 13.97 5.21
CA SER A 167 9.24 14.87 4.63
C SER A 167 10.51 14.14 4.19
N PRO A 168 11.28 14.68 3.21
CA PRO A 168 12.49 14.05 2.69
C PRO A 168 13.55 13.74 3.74
N SER A 169 13.56 14.46 4.87
CA SER A 169 14.48 14.20 6.00
C SER A 169 14.10 12.96 6.82
N LYS A 170 12.89 12.44 6.63
CA LYS A 170 12.36 11.25 7.31
C LYS A 170 12.29 10.03 6.40
N VAL A 171 12.41 10.25 5.10
CA VAL A 171 12.28 9.22 4.06
C VAL A 171 13.67 8.75 3.64
N SER A 172 13.83 7.44 3.49
CA SER A 172 15.03 6.80 2.96
C SER A 172 14.73 6.10 1.63
N PRO A 173 15.73 5.85 0.75
CA PRO A 173 15.51 5.07 -0.47
C PRO A 173 14.89 3.70 -0.19
N GLY A 174 13.98 3.30 -1.06
CA GLY A 174 13.27 2.03 -0.97
C GLY A 174 12.06 2.04 -0.03
N GLU A 175 11.72 3.17 0.59
CA GLU A 175 10.57 3.20 1.50
C GLU A 175 9.24 3.07 0.79
N VAL A 176 8.34 2.36 1.47
CA VAL A 176 6.92 2.23 1.14
C VAL A 176 6.15 3.07 2.16
N LEU A 177 5.48 4.12 1.68
CA LEU A 177 4.71 5.05 2.48
C LEU A 177 3.24 4.62 2.49
N LEU A 178 2.66 4.48 3.68
CA LEU A 178 1.25 4.14 3.88
C LEU A 178 0.41 5.40 4.02
N PHE A 179 -0.65 5.46 3.24
CA PHE A 179 -1.77 6.38 3.32
C PHE A 179 -3.09 5.61 3.17
N HIS A 180 -4.22 6.30 3.37
CA HIS A 180 -5.55 5.75 3.14
C HIS A 180 -6.34 6.66 2.18
N GLU A 181 -7.17 6.06 1.34
CA GLU A 181 -8.17 6.81 0.57
C GLU A 181 -9.27 7.36 1.50
N GLY A 182 -10.11 8.26 1.01
CA GLY A 182 -11.21 8.83 1.77
C GLY A 182 -10.81 9.88 2.81
N GLN A 183 -9.55 10.23 2.92
CA GLN A 183 -9.04 11.20 3.90
C GLN A 183 -8.75 12.56 3.22
N PRO A 184 -9.60 13.60 3.40
CA PRO A 184 -9.39 14.89 2.74
C PRO A 184 -8.06 15.55 3.15
N TRP A 185 -7.62 15.39 4.39
CA TRP A 185 -6.34 15.92 4.87
C TRP A 185 -5.13 15.24 4.22
N THR A 186 -5.23 13.97 3.85
CA THR A 186 -4.19 13.28 3.06
C THR A 186 -4.13 13.86 1.66
N LEU A 187 -5.28 14.04 1.01
CA LEU A 187 -5.38 14.66 -0.31
C LEU A 187 -4.75 16.07 -0.32
N ASP A 188 -4.96 16.85 0.75
CA ASP A 188 -4.37 18.18 0.92
C ASP A 188 -2.86 18.15 1.23
N ALA A 189 -2.36 17.11 1.89
CA ALA A 189 -0.94 16.95 2.20
C ALA A 189 -0.10 16.50 0.99
N LEU A 190 -0.68 15.73 0.06
CA LEU A 190 0.03 15.11 -1.07
C LEU A 190 0.89 16.09 -1.89
N PRO A 191 0.43 17.30 -2.27
CA PRO A 191 1.27 18.22 -3.05
C PRO A 191 2.58 18.58 -2.35
N ARG A 192 2.51 18.84 -1.05
CA ARG A 192 3.70 19.18 -0.26
C ARG A 192 4.63 18.00 -0.08
N ILE A 193 4.08 16.80 0.15
CA ILE A 193 4.86 15.55 0.28
C ILE A 193 5.59 15.26 -1.02
N VAL A 194 4.86 15.16 -2.13
CA VAL A 194 5.41 14.76 -3.44
C VAL A 194 6.40 15.79 -3.96
N THR A 195 6.08 17.08 -3.89
CA THR A 195 7.01 18.15 -4.33
C THR A 195 8.29 18.13 -3.50
N GLY A 196 8.18 17.93 -2.18
CA GLY A 196 9.35 17.81 -1.30
C GLY A 196 10.23 16.62 -1.64
N LEU A 197 9.63 15.44 -1.87
CA LEU A 197 10.35 14.24 -2.28
C LEU A 197 11.05 14.43 -3.64
N LYS A 198 10.35 14.96 -4.65
CA LYS A 198 10.94 15.27 -5.96
C LYS A 198 12.10 16.26 -5.86
N ALA A 199 11.94 17.33 -5.09
CA ALA A 199 13.00 18.33 -4.85
C ALA A 199 14.24 17.74 -4.17
N ALA A 200 14.07 16.68 -3.36
CA ALA A 200 15.16 15.93 -2.76
C ALA A 200 15.72 14.81 -3.68
N GLY A 201 15.27 14.74 -4.93
CA GLY A 201 15.75 13.78 -5.92
C GLY A 201 15.16 12.38 -5.78
N TYR A 202 14.01 12.23 -5.09
CA TYR A 202 13.28 10.95 -5.07
C TYR A 202 12.37 10.83 -6.30
N GLU A 203 12.33 9.63 -6.86
CA GLU A 203 11.35 9.17 -7.84
C GLU A 203 10.24 8.42 -7.10
N CYS A 204 8.98 8.85 -7.28
CA CYS A 204 7.82 8.12 -6.79
C CYS A 204 7.41 7.09 -7.85
N VAL A 205 7.34 5.83 -7.47
CA VAL A 205 7.04 4.69 -8.36
C VAL A 205 5.96 3.80 -7.74
N THR A 206 5.39 2.88 -8.53
CA THR A 206 4.54 1.83 -7.96
C THR A 206 5.36 0.87 -7.10
N MET A 207 4.71 0.09 -6.22
CA MET A 207 5.42 -0.99 -5.52
C MET A 207 5.95 -2.02 -6.50
N LEU A 208 5.23 -2.31 -7.58
CA LEU A 208 5.70 -3.24 -8.61
C LEU A 208 7.05 -2.77 -9.18
N ASP A 209 7.17 -1.50 -9.56
CA ASP A 209 8.40 -0.92 -10.10
C ASP A 209 9.50 -0.76 -9.04
N LEU A 210 9.11 -0.50 -7.79
CA LEU A 210 10.06 -0.40 -6.67
C LEU A 210 10.79 -1.72 -6.41
N PHE A 211 10.10 -2.85 -6.61
CA PHE A 211 10.64 -4.20 -6.38
C PHE A 211 11.04 -4.92 -7.67
N ALA A 212 10.86 -4.31 -8.85
CA ALA A 212 11.38 -4.83 -10.10
C ALA A 212 12.92 -4.77 -10.06
N THR A 213 13.55 -5.94 -10.17
CA THR A 213 15.02 -6.11 -10.17
C THR A 213 15.57 -6.12 -11.58
#